data_ae7d12814649957d098839a6aa355957
#
_entry.id   ae7d12814649957d098839a6aa355957
#
_cell.length_a   1.000
_cell.length_b   1.000
_cell.length_c   1.000
_cell.angle_alpha   90.00
_cell.angle_beta   90.00
_cell.angle_gamma   90.00
#
_symmetry.space_group_name_H-M   'P 1'
#
loop_
_entity.id
_entity.type
_entity.pdbx_description
1 polymer ?
#
loop_
_entity_poly.entity_id
_entity_poly.type
_entity_poly.pdbx_seq_one_letter_code
_entity_poly.pdbx_strand_id
1 'polypeptide(L)'
;MLLDKDSFREIGSNITNLEDAFNIKKGQFPYDGVITGYGTIGGQKVVVYSEDFTVIGGTLGKQHGFKIANAIKMAIESRCPVIGINDSGGARIQEGVNALAGYGEIFYYNTMASGYIPQISIIAGNWPFLILKASSR
;
A
#
# COMPACT_ATOMS: atom_id res chain seq x y z
N MET A 1 -13.54 -1.32 -14.08
CA MET A 1 -12.64 -2.18 -13.31
C MET A 1 -11.23 -1.90 -13.80
N LEU A 2 -10.26 -1.67 -12.90
CA LEU A 2 -8.91 -1.26 -13.27
C LEU A 2 -8.13 -2.40 -13.95
N LEU A 3 -8.21 -3.59 -13.39
CA LEU A 3 -7.52 -4.78 -13.89
C LEU A 3 -8.36 -5.58 -14.87
N ASP A 4 -7.71 -6.36 -15.72
CA ASP A 4 -8.35 -7.32 -16.59
C ASP A 4 -9.17 -8.32 -15.76
N LYS A 5 -10.28 -8.79 -16.34
CA LYS A 5 -11.18 -9.71 -15.65
C LYS A 5 -10.43 -10.95 -15.17
N ASP A 6 -10.67 -11.34 -13.91
CA ASP A 6 -10.13 -12.54 -13.25
C ASP A 6 -8.58 -12.62 -13.17
N SER A 7 -7.87 -11.51 -13.45
CA SER A 7 -6.41 -11.46 -13.41
C SER A 7 -5.81 -11.20 -12.02
N PHE A 8 -6.60 -10.63 -11.08
CA PHE A 8 -6.09 -10.24 -9.78
C PHE A 8 -5.71 -11.44 -8.90
N ARG A 9 -4.55 -11.35 -8.27
CA ARG A 9 -4.07 -12.29 -7.26
C ARG A 9 -3.61 -11.49 -6.04
N GLU A 10 -4.29 -11.70 -4.92
CA GLU A 10 -3.97 -11.04 -3.66
C GLU A 10 -2.69 -11.61 -3.03
N ILE A 11 -1.94 -10.74 -2.34
CA ILE A 11 -0.72 -11.08 -1.60
C ILE A 11 -0.87 -10.53 -0.19
N GLY A 12 -0.41 -11.33 0.80
CA GLY A 12 -0.43 -10.90 2.19
C GLY A 12 -1.83 -10.78 2.80
N SER A 13 -2.81 -11.55 2.30
CA SER A 13 -4.17 -11.61 2.85
C SER A 13 -4.22 -12.02 4.32
N ASN A 14 -3.22 -12.80 4.78
CA ASN A 14 -3.13 -13.28 6.16
C ASN A 14 -2.43 -12.29 7.12
N ILE A 15 -1.96 -11.15 6.62
CA ILE A 15 -1.29 -10.15 7.44
C ILE A 15 -2.35 -9.28 8.11
N THR A 16 -2.26 -9.19 9.44
CA THR A 16 -3.19 -8.43 10.30
C THR A 16 -2.45 -7.37 11.09
N ASN A 17 -3.17 -6.45 11.73
CA ASN A 17 -2.57 -5.48 12.64
C ASN A 17 -1.84 -6.17 13.82
N LEU A 18 -0.71 -5.59 14.26
CA LEU A 18 0.19 -6.22 15.24
C LEU A 18 -0.16 -5.96 16.69
N GLU A 19 -0.78 -4.85 17.02
CA GLU A 19 -0.79 -4.35 18.40
C GLU A 19 -2.18 -4.16 18.97
N ASP A 20 -2.31 -4.51 20.27
CA ASP A 20 -3.38 -4.07 21.14
C ASP A 20 -3.07 -2.64 21.62
N ALA A 21 -3.62 -1.63 20.95
CA ALA A 21 -3.47 -0.24 21.36
C ALA A 21 -4.79 0.53 21.21
N PHE A 22 -5.16 1.30 22.21
CA PHE A 22 -6.33 2.20 22.16
C PHE A 22 -7.62 1.54 21.66
N ASN A 23 -7.99 0.37 22.22
CA ASN A 23 -9.16 -0.45 21.88
C ASN A 23 -9.09 -1.16 20.52
N ILE A 24 -7.95 -1.16 19.85
CA ILE A 24 -7.71 -1.99 18.66
C ILE A 24 -7.03 -3.27 19.12
N LYS A 25 -7.70 -4.41 18.97
CA LYS A 25 -7.11 -5.70 19.31
C LYS A 25 -6.22 -6.22 18.18
N LYS A 26 -5.11 -6.87 18.56
CA LYS A 26 -4.26 -7.58 17.61
C LYS A 26 -5.09 -8.56 16.78
N GLY A 27 -4.91 -8.55 15.46
CA GLY A 27 -5.64 -9.42 14.55
C GLY A 27 -7.10 -9.04 14.31
N GLN A 28 -7.56 -7.89 14.80
CA GLN A 28 -8.94 -7.44 14.62
C GLN A 28 -9.25 -7.14 13.15
N PHE A 29 -8.25 -6.70 12.40
CA PHE A 29 -8.40 -6.33 10.99
C PHE A 29 -7.60 -7.29 10.10
N PRO A 30 -8.27 -8.17 9.34
CA PRO A 30 -7.63 -9.29 8.64
C PRO A 30 -6.64 -8.90 7.54
N TYR A 31 -6.64 -7.65 7.04
CA TYR A 31 -5.71 -7.17 6.02
C TYR A 31 -5.02 -5.86 6.38
N ASP A 32 -5.15 -5.43 7.63
CA ASP A 32 -4.59 -4.19 8.18
C ASP A 32 -4.84 -2.92 7.34
N GLY A 33 -6.01 -2.84 6.70
CA GLY A 33 -6.46 -1.66 5.96
C GLY A 33 -5.81 -1.44 4.60
N VAL A 34 -5.06 -2.41 4.07
CA VAL A 34 -4.53 -2.36 2.71
C VAL A 34 -4.55 -3.72 2.03
N ILE A 35 -5.10 -3.75 0.83
CA ILE A 35 -5.09 -4.92 -0.06
C ILE A 35 -3.95 -4.75 -1.04
N THR A 36 -3.11 -5.76 -1.18
CA THR A 36 -1.98 -5.77 -2.09
C THR A 36 -2.04 -6.99 -3.00
N GLY A 37 -1.59 -6.85 -4.23
CA GLY A 37 -1.60 -7.96 -5.19
C GLY A 37 -1.01 -7.59 -6.54
N TYR A 38 -1.16 -8.48 -7.48
CA TYR A 38 -0.79 -8.26 -8.88
C TYR A 38 -1.90 -8.72 -9.81
N GLY A 39 -1.86 -8.22 -11.03
CA GLY A 39 -2.79 -8.58 -12.09
C GLY A 39 -2.29 -8.08 -13.42
N THR A 40 -3.19 -7.94 -14.39
CA THR A 40 -2.87 -7.40 -15.71
C THR A 40 -3.78 -6.23 -16.08
N ILE A 41 -3.28 -5.34 -16.93
CA ILE A 41 -4.03 -4.28 -17.61
C ILE A 41 -3.69 -4.40 -19.09
N GLY A 42 -4.68 -4.74 -19.93
CA GLY A 42 -4.43 -5.01 -21.36
C GLY A 42 -3.39 -6.10 -21.56
N GLY A 43 -3.38 -7.14 -20.72
CA GLY A 43 -2.40 -8.23 -20.74
C GLY A 43 -1.03 -7.90 -20.15
N GLN A 44 -0.75 -6.65 -19.78
CA GLN A 44 0.53 -6.23 -19.20
C GLN A 44 0.49 -6.39 -17.66
N LYS A 45 1.51 -7.04 -17.10
CA LYS A 45 1.62 -7.26 -15.64
C LYS A 45 1.76 -5.93 -14.89
N VAL A 46 1.01 -5.81 -13.81
CA VAL A 46 1.08 -4.69 -12.87
C VAL A 46 0.98 -5.19 -11.44
N VAL A 47 1.64 -4.51 -10.52
CA VAL A 47 1.42 -4.66 -9.08
C VAL A 47 0.50 -3.54 -8.62
N VAL A 48 -0.43 -3.87 -7.74
CA VAL A 48 -1.39 -2.90 -7.21
C VAL A 48 -1.46 -2.99 -5.69
N TYR A 49 -1.67 -1.85 -5.04
CA TYR A 49 -2.14 -1.80 -3.66
C TYR A 49 -3.28 -0.79 -3.55
N SER A 50 -4.20 -1.07 -2.64
CA SER A 50 -5.35 -0.19 -2.36
C SER A 50 -5.57 -0.10 -0.87
N GLU A 51 -5.55 1.11 -0.35
CA GLU A 51 -5.91 1.40 1.03
C GLU A 51 -7.43 1.37 1.19
N ASP A 52 -7.89 0.89 2.35
CA ASP A 52 -9.29 0.79 2.71
C ASP A 52 -9.59 1.76 3.86
N PHE A 53 -10.22 2.88 3.55
CA PHE A 53 -10.58 3.90 4.54
C PHE A 53 -11.54 3.38 5.62
N THR A 54 -12.31 2.32 5.36
CA THR A 54 -13.23 1.74 6.35
C THR A 54 -12.50 1.05 7.49
N VAL A 55 -11.22 0.71 7.29
CA VAL A 55 -10.36 0.10 8.31
C VAL A 55 -9.51 1.18 8.97
N ILE A 56 -9.89 1.60 10.15
CA ILE A 56 -9.19 2.62 10.96
C ILE A 56 -8.88 3.90 10.16
N GLY A 57 -9.82 4.35 9.31
CA GLY A 57 -9.62 5.51 8.45
C GLY A 57 -8.48 5.34 7.42
N GLY A 58 -8.18 4.12 6.99
CA GLY A 58 -7.07 3.84 6.08
C GLY A 58 -5.70 4.20 6.65
N THR A 59 -5.59 4.40 7.96
CA THR A 59 -4.35 4.85 8.60
C THR A 59 -3.25 3.80 8.51
N LEU A 60 -2.03 4.27 8.19
CA LEU A 60 -0.87 3.42 7.98
C LEU A 60 -0.27 2.99 9.32
N GLY A 61 -0.41 1.71 9.64
CA GLY A 61 0.32 1.02 10.70
C GLY A 61 1.57 0.32 10.17
N LYS A 62 2.30 -0.38 11.04
CA LYS A 62 3.54 -1.07 10.66
C LYS A 62 3.30 -2.15 9.58
N GLN A 63 2.33 -3.01 9.79
CA GLN A 63 2.02 -4.09 8.83
C GLN A 63 1.42 -3.57 7.54
N HIS A 64 0.58 -2.54 7.62
CA HIS A 64 0.06 -1.82 6.47
C HIS A 64 1.21 -1.29 5.59
N GLY A 65 2.16 -0.56 6.20
CA GLY A 65 3.34 -0.05 5.49
C GLY A 65 4.23 -1.17 4.93
N PHE A 66 4.42 -2.24 5.69
CA PHE A 66 5.18 -3.41 5.24
C PHE A 66 4.56 -4.09 4.01
N LYS A 67 3.23 -4.22 3.95
CA LYS A 67 2.52 -4.77 2.78
C LYS A 67 2.74 -3.90 1.54
N ILE A 68 2.62 -2.57 1.68
CA ILE A 68 2.87 -1.63 0.57
C ILE A 68 4.33 -1.73 0.10
N ALA A 69 5.28 -1.70 1.04
CA ALA A 69 6.70 -1.81 0.73
C ALA A 69 7.04 -3.12 -0.02
N ASN A 70 6.46 -4.25 0.42
CA ASN A 70 6.62 -5.53 -0.28
C ASN A 70 6.00 -5.53 -1.67
N ALA A 71 4.85 -4.86 -1.87
CA ALA A 71 4.25 -4.72 -3.20
C ALA A 71 5.18 -3.94 -4.14
N ILE A 72 5.76 -2.82 -3.68
CA ILE A 72 6.70 -2.03 -4.47
C ILE A 72 7.97 -2.85 -4.78
N LYS A 73 8.53 -3.55 -3.78
CA LYS A 73 9.66 -4.45 -3.95
C LYS A 73 9.39 -5.50 -5.04
N MET A 74 8.24 -6.15 -4.99
CA MET A 74 7.85 -7.14 -5.99
C MET A 74 7.72 -6.53 -7.39
N ALA A 75 7.20 -5.30 -7.51
CA ALA A 75 7.14 -4.59 -8.78
C ALA A 75 8.54 -4.32 -9.36
N ILE A 76 9.51 -3.93 -8.50
CA ILE A 76 10.92 -3.74 -8.88
C ILE A 76 11.49 -5.06 -9.41
N GLU A 77 11.35 -6.16 -8.64
CA GLU A 77 11.87 -7.48 -9.00
C GLU A 77 11.25 -8.03 -10.30
N SER A 78 9.96 -7.77 -10.50
CA SER A 78 9.22 -8.19 -11.70
C SER A 78 9.36 -7.21 -12.87
N ARG A 79 10.02 -6.05 -12.69
CA ARG A 79 10.17 -4.98 -13.68
C ARG A 79 8.83 -4.55 -14.29
N CYS A 80 7.81 -4.40 -13.48
CA CYS A 80 6.48 -4.00 -13.91
C CYS A 80 6.01 -2.76 -13.15
N PRO A 81 5.03 -2.01 -13.68
CA PRO A 81 4.47 -0.86 -13.00
C PRO A 81 3.86 -1.21 -11.64
N VAL A 82 3.94 -0.26 -10.69
CA VAL A 82 3.17 -0.31 -9.45
C VAL A 82 2.12 0.79 -9.45
N ILE A 83 0.90 0.44 -9.06
CA ILE A 83 -0.24 1.36 -8.97
C ILE A 83 -0.74 1.35 -7.52
N GLY A 84 -0.67 2.50 -6.87
CA GLY A 84 -1.22 2.71 -5.54
C GLY A 84 -2.54 3.47 -5.59
N ILE A 85 -3.57 2.94 -4.95
CA ILE A 85 -4.82 3.64 -4.69
C ILE A 85 -4.80 4.03 -3.23
N ASN A 86 -4.59 5.33 -2.99
CA ASN A 86 -4.36 5.87 -1.65
C ASN A 86 -5.63 6.54 -1.14
N ASP A 87 -6.16 6.00 -0.05
CA ASP A 87 -7.31 6.52 0.68
C ASP A 87 -7.06 6.36 2.19
N SER A 88 -6.30 7.29 2.76
CA SER A 88 -5.75 7.14 4.10
C SER A 88 -5.85 8.43 4.92
N GLY A 89 -6.14 8.31 6.20
CA GLY A 89 -6.07 9.41 7.17
C GLY A 89 -4.63 9.75 7.64
N GLY A 90 -3.61 9.10 7.10
CA GLY A 90 -2.21 9.33 7.46
C GLY A 90 -1.62 8.25 8.39
N ALA A 91 -0.66 8.61 9.25
CA ALA A 91 -0.03 7.67 10.18
C ALA A 91 -1.02 7.19 11.26
N ARG A 92 -1.00 5.89 11.55
CA ARG A 92 -1.75 5.31 12.66
C ARG A 92 -1.12 5.71 13.98
N ILE A 93 -1.66 6.75 14.62
CA ILE A 93 -1.12 7.34 15.86
C ILE A 93 -1.04 6.29 16.97
N GLN A 94 -1.97 5.34 17.00
CA GLN A 94 -2.04 4.26 17.99
C GLN A 94 -0.81 3.34 17.98
N GLU A 95 -0.14 3.23 16.84
CA GLU A 95 1.09 2.43 16.70
C GLU A 95 2.38 3.26 16.87
N GLY A 96 2.26 4.58 17.02
CA GLY A 96 3.39 5.47 17.32
C GLY A 96 4.58 5.29 16.36
N VAL A 97 5.77 4.98 16.93
CA VAL A 97 7.03 4.80 16.18
C VAL A 97 6.93 3.66 15.13
N ASN A 98 6.11 2.64 15.37
CA ASN A 98 5.94 1.53 14.44
C ASN A 98 5.28 1.99 13.12
N ALA A 99 4.35 2.94 13.18
CA ALA A 99 3.77 3.53 11.97
C ALA A 99 4.83 4.28 11.15
N LEU A 100 5.72 5.03 11.82
CA LEU A 100 6.83 5.72 11.15
C LEU A 100 7.81 4.76 10.49
N ALA A 101 8.08 3.60 11.11
CA ALA A 101 8.88 2.55 10.48
C ALA A 101 8.24 2.03 9.18
N GLY A 102 6.91 1.86 9.14
CA GLY A 102 6.18 1.50 7.93
C GLY A 102 6.35 2.53 6.80
N TYR A 103 6.27 3.82 7.12
CA TYR A 103 6.57 4.89 6.15
C TYR A 103 8.02 4.85 5.65
N GLY A 104 8.98 4.60 6.54
CA GLY A 104 10.39 4.49 6.17
C GLY A 104 10.64 3.42 5.11
N GLU A 105 10.04 2.23 5.28
CA GLU A 105 10.10 1.15 4.30
C GLU A 105 9.49 1.55 2.94
N ILE A 106 8.32 2.19 2.96
CA ILE A 106 7.67 2.66 1.72
C ILE A 106 8.59 3.65 0.99
N PHE A 107 9.12 4.65 1.70
CA PHE A 107 10.01 5.65 1.09
C PHE A 107 11.28 5.04 0.52
N TYR A 108 11.87 4.07 1.22
CA TYR A 108 13.03 3.35 0.75
C TYR A 108 12.76 2.67 -0.60
N TYR A 109 11.71 1.86 -0.71
CA TYR A 109 11.39 1.16 -1.95
C TYR A 109 10.87 2.10 -3.05
N ASN A 110 10.16 3.17 -2.72
CA ASN A 110 9.78 4.19 -3.70
C ASN A 110 11.01 4.86 -4.32
N THR A 111 12.05 5.14 -3.51
CA THR A 111 13.31 5.69 -4.00
C THR A 111 14.03 4.69 -4.91
N MET A 112 14.09 3.43 -4.53
CA MET A 112 14.67 2.36 -5.34
C MET A 112 13.94 2.15 -6.67
N ALA A 113 12.62 2.30 -6.68
CA ALA A 113 11.77 2.15 -7.86
C ALA A 113 11.87 3.37 -8.81
N SER A 114 12.27 4.53 -8.28
CA SER A 114 12.33 5.80 -9.04
C SER A 114 13.32 5.69 -10.20
N GLY A 115 12.82 5.99 -11.42
CA GLY A 115 13.62 5.87 -12.65
C GLY A 115 13.82 4.43 -13.14
N TYR A 116 13.33 3.42 -12.40
CA TYR A 116 13.49 2.01 -12.75
C TYR A 116 12.18 1.37 -13.24
N ILE A 117 11.09 1.63 -12.55
CA ILE A 117 9.73 1.19 -12.94
C ILE A 117 8.75 2.37 -12.88
N PRO A 118 7.67 2.36 -13.66
CA PRO A 118 6.59 3.33 -13.52
C PRO A 118 5.89 3.18 -12.17
N GLN A 119 5.71 4.32 -11.48
CA GLN A 119 4.96 4.41 -10.23
C GLN A 119 3.77 5.33 -10.45
N ILE A 120 2.56 4.82 -10.25
CA ILE A 120 1.32 5.56 -10.44
C ILE A 120 0.61 5.65 -9.09
N SER A 121 0.29 6.86 -8.65
CA SER A 121 -0.47 7.11 -7.43
C SER A 121 -1.82 7.71 -7.78
N ILE A 122 -2.89 7.03 -7.39
CA ILE A 122 -4.27 7.48 -7.49
C ILE A 122 -4.69 7.90 -6.11
N ILE A 123 -5.09 9.16 -5.95
CA ILE A 123 -5.60 9.69 -4.69
C ILE A 123 -7.12 9.57 -4.71
N ALA A 124 -7.67 8.75 -3.81
CA ALA A 124 -9.10 8.60 -3.57
C ALA A 124 -9.42 9.23 -2.20
N GLY A 125 -10.55 9.96 -2.11
CA GLY A 125 -10.98 10.59 -0.87
C GLY A 125 -10.54 12.03 -0.64
N ASN A 126 -10.98 12.62 0.51
CA ASN A 126 -10.67 14.00 0.91
C ASN A 126 -9.34 14.06 1.63
N TRP A 127 -8.27 14.30 0.91
CA TRP A 127 -6.93 14.46 1.49
C TRP A 127 -6.61 15.90 1.85
N PRO A 128 -6.30 16.21 3.12
CA PRO A 128 -5.71 17.50 3.46
C PRO A 128 -4.20 17.57 3.23
N PHE A 129 -3.47 16.45 3.07
CA PHE A 129 -2.00 16.48 3.01
C PHE A 129 -1.38 15.35 2.19
N LEU A 130 -0.40 15.72 1.36
CA LEU A 130 0.66 15.01 0.67
C LEU A 130 0.33 14.41 -0.70
N ILE A 131 0.60 15.20 -1.74
CA ILE A 131 0.71 14.74 -3.12
C ILE A 131 2.12 14.18 -3.30
N LEU A 132 2.27 12.86 -3.33
CA LEU A 132 3.48 12.22 -3.85
C LEU A 132 3.34 12.06 -5.35
N LYS A 133 3.88 13.02 -6.09
CA LYS A 133 3.99 12.91 -7.54
C LYS A 133 5.21 12.06 -7.86
N ALA A 134 5.02 10.80 -8.20
CA ALA A 134 6.07 10.01 -8.81
C ALA A 134 6.30 10.50 -10.25
N SER A 135 7.46 11.06 -10.54
CA SER A 135 7.87 11.45 -11.87
C SER A 135 8.59 10.29 -12.52
N SER A 136 8.00 9.72 -13.57
CA SER A 136 8.79 8.95 -14.56
C SER A 136 9.47 9.95 -15.48
N ARG A 137 10.77 9.95 -15.56
CA ARG A 137 11.54 10.47 -16.70
C ARG A 137 11.89 9.31 -17.61
#